data_d572cc3fec88fa47000312a7177d0d3d
#
_entry.id   d572cc3fec88fa47000312a7177d0d3d
#
_cell.length_a   1.000
_cell.length_b   1.000
_cell.length_c   1.000
_cell.angle_alpha   90.00
_cell.angle_beta   90.00
_cell.angle_gamma   90.00
#
_symmetry.space_group_name_H-M   'P 1'
#
loop_
_entity.id
_entity.type
_entity.pdbx_description
1 polymer ?
#
loop_
_entity_poly.entity_id
_entity_poly.type
_entity_poly.pdbx_seq_one_letter_code
_entity_poly.pdbx_strand_id
1 'polypeptide(L)'
;MTLKNKMIDKVLLITPNIPEGEVLTDMKIRNIDDMINAGNKILRYGVKNILIKGGHTNSKLVKDVLINKKEVRIFKNRKVFTKNTHGTGCTLSSAIATFLSCGKPLKKSCELGIKYVNQAIKLNLNYGRGHGPINHLISMNVKKKYL
;
A
#
# COMPACT_ATOMS: atom_id res chain seq x y z
N MET A 1 10.21 -11.22 -17.60
CA MET A 1 10.31 -11.34 -16.11
C MET A 1 11.39 -10.43 -15.49
N THR A 2 11.47 -9.20 -15.96
CA THR A 2 12.57 -8.26 -15.61
C THR A 2 12.52 -7.80 -14.14
N LEU A 3 11.31 -7.61 -13.57
CA LEU A 3 11.15 -7.13 -12.20
C LEU A 3 11.77 -8.10 -11.18
N LYS A 4 11.43 -9.39 -11.27
CA LYS A 4 11.96 -10.41 -10.34
C LYS A 4 13.49 -10.54 -10.42
N ASN A 5 14.05 -10.44 -11.59
CA ASN A 5 15.46 -10.79 -11.83
C ASN A 5 16.43 -9.61 -11.72
N LYS A 6 15.95 -8.37 -11.82
CA LYS A 6 16.84 -7.20 -11.93
C LYS A 6 16.59 -6.09 -10.90
N MET A 7 15.45 -6.07 -10.24
CA MET A 7 15.04 -4.94 -9.38
C MET A 7 14.62 -5.33 -7.98
N ILE A 8 13.99 -6.50 -7.80
CA ILE A 8 13.28 -6.82 -6.55
C ILE A 8 14.20 -6.91 -5.32
N ASP A 9 15.43 -7.33 -5.50
CA ASP A 9 16.47 -7.45 -4.47
C ASP A 9 17.14 -6.10 -4.10
N LYS A 10 16.98 -5.09 -4.97
CA LYS A 10 17.61 -3.77 -4.85
C LYS A 10 16.75 -2.74 -4.14
N VAL A 11 15.49 -3.05 -3.89
CA VAL A 11 14.53 -2.12 -3.28
C VAL A 11 14.31 -2.44 -1.80
N LEU A 12 14.09 -1.40 -1.00
CA LEU A 12 13.79 -1.55 0.43
C LEU A 12 12.41 -2.17 0.67
N LEU A 13 11.43 -1.78 -0.14
CA LEU A 13 10.02 -2.14 0.01
C LEU A 13 9.37 -2.26 -1.36
N ILE A 14 8.53 -3.27 -1.55
CA ILE A 14 7.57 -3.32 -2.66
C ILE A 14 6.15 -3.29 -2.12
N THR A 15 5.23 -2.72 -2.89
CA THR A 15 3.84 -2.48 -2.44
C THR A 15 2.82 -3.07 -3.43
N PRO A 16 2.84 -4.40 -3.69
CA PRO A 16 1.90 -5.01 -4.62
C PRO A 16 0.47 -4.97 -4.08
N ASN A 17 -0.50 -4.81 -4.98
CA ASN A 17 -1.89 -5.13 -4.68
C ASN A 17 -2.11 -6.66 -4.80
N ILE A 18 -3.33 -7.14 -4.46
CA ILE A 18 -3.65 -8.57 -4.51
C ILE A 18 -3.41 -9.15 -5.91
N PRO A 19 -3.95 -8.59 -7.02
CA PRO A 19 -3.66 -9.11 -8.36
C PRO A 19 -2.18 -9.13 -8.71
N GLU A 20 -1.44 -8.07 -8.37
CA GLU A 20 0.02 -8.01 -8.58
C GLU A 20 0.75 -9.08 -7.75
N GLY A 21 0.33 -9.28 -6.51
CA GLY A 21 0.85 -10.35 -5.64
C GLY A 21 0.59 -11.75 -6.19
N GLU A 22 -0.61 -12.00 -6.72
CA GLU A 22 -0.96 -13.25 -7.39
C GLU A 22 -0.05 -13.53 -8.60
N VAL A 23 0.16 -12.53 -9.46
CA VAL A 23 1.06 -12.63 -10.63
C VAL A 23 2.50 -12.88 -10.20
N LEU A 24 2.99 -12.17 -9.16
CA LEU A 24 4.34 -12.36 -8.65
C LEU A 24 4.59 -13.74 -8.08
N THR A 25 3.57 -14.34 -7.49
CA THR A 25 3.73 -15.59 -6.74
C THR A 25 3.13 -16.82 -7.42
N ASP A 26 2.32 -16.63 -8.46
CA ASP A 26 1.51 -17.68 -9.04
C ASP A 26 0.65 -18.39 -7.97
N MET A 27 0.06 -17.59 -7.07
CA MET A 27 -0.81 -18.07 -5.97
C MET A 27 -2.09 -17.25 -5.97
N LYS A 28 -3.22 -17.86 -5.59
CA LYS A 28 -4.46 -17.15 -5.31
C LYS A 28 -4.42 -16.54 -3.90
N ILE A 29 -4.85 -15.28 -3.78
CA ILE A 29 -4.87 -14.53 -2.52
C ILE A 29 -6.32 -14.16 -2.18
N ARG A 30 -6.94 -14.93 -1.27
CA ARG A 30 -8.35 -14.79 -0.88
C ARG A 30 -8.53 -14.20 0.52
N ASN A 31 -7.53 -14.39 1.38
CA ASN A 31 -7.58 -14.02 2.80
C ASN A 31 -6.21 -13.52 3.29
N ILE A 32 -6.12 -13.20 4.58
CA ILE A 32 -4.87 -12.68 5.18
C ILE A 32 -3.76 -13.73 5.16
N ASP A 33 -4.09 -14.99 5.41
CA ASP A 33 -3.08 -16.06 5.46
C ASP A 33 -2.48 -16.27 4.07
N ASP A 34 -3.29 -16.17 3.01
CA ASP A 34 -2.79 -16.18 1.64
C ASP A 34 -1.89 -14.97 1.34
N MET A 35 -2.25 -13.77 1.86
CA MET A 35 -1.38 -12.59 1.74
C MET A 35 -0.03 -12.81 2.44
N ILE A 36 -0.04 -13.40 3.63
CA ILE A 36 1.19 -13.72 4.37
C ILE A 36 2.03 -14.75 3.60
N ASN A 37 1.40 -15.81 3.10
CA ASN A 37 2.08 -16.85 2.33
C ASN A 37 2.67 -16.29 1.03
N ALA A 38 1.92 -15.48 0.29
CA ALA A 38 2.41 -14.79 -0.90
C ALA A 38 3.58 -13.86 -0.56
N GLY A 39 3.47 -13.07 0.51
CA GLY A 39 4.56 -12.23 0.99
C GLY A 39 5.82 -13.03 1.32
N ASN A 40 5.70 -14.12 2.06
CA ASN A 40 6.82 -15.00 2.38
C ASN A 40 7.47 -15.61 1.12
N LYS A 41 6.67 -15.94 0.09
CA LYS A 41 7.19 -16.38 -1.21
C LYS A 41 7.98 -15.27 -1.91
N ILE A 42 7.48 -14.03 -1.88
CA ILE A 42 8.16 -12.87 -2.48
C ILE A 42 9.46 -12.53 -1.73
N LEU A 43 9.51 -12.69 -0.40
CA LEU A 43 10.75 -12.50 0.38
C LEU A 43 11.90 -13.40 -0.12
N ARG A 44 11.59 -14.60 -0.64
CA ARG A 44 12.60 -15.51 -1.21
C ARG A 44 13.21 -14.99 -2.52
N TYR A 45 12.61 -13.99 -3.14
CA TYR A 45 13.18 -13.31 -4.31
C TYR A 45 14.20 -12.21 -3.94
N GLY A 46 14.51 -12.05 -2.64
CA GLY A 46 15.54 -11.14 -2.13
C GLY A 46 15.06 -9.78 -1.63
N VAL A 47 13.76 -9.42 -1.80
CA VAL A 47 13.26 -8.16 -1.23
C VAL A 47 13.29 -8.20 0.29
N LYS A 48 13.54 -7.03 0.91
CA LYS A 48 13.64 -6.94 2.38
C LYS A 48 12.29 -6.81 3.07
N ASN A 49 11.36 -6.09 2.45
CA ASN A 49 10.04 -5.81 3.03
C ASN A 49 8.97 -5.77 1.93
N ILE A 50 7.75 -6.21 2.24
CA ILE A 50 6.61 -6.25 1.34
C ILE A 50 5.40 -5.69 2.05
N LEU A 51 4.68 -4.76 1.41
CA LEU A 51 3.36 -4.31 1.84
C LEU A 51 2.32 -4.76 0.82
N ILE A 52 1.61 -5.86 1.09
CA ILE A 52 0.50 -6.31 0.23
C ILE A 52 -0.74 -5.49 0.56
N LYS A 53 -1.29 -4.82 -0.47
CA LYS A 53 -2.47 -3.94 -0.34
C LYS A 53 -3.76 -4.73 -0.51
N GLY A 54 -4.65 -4.70 0.49
CA GLY A 54 -5.90 -5.44 0.51
C GLY A 54 -7.13 -4.71 -0.06
N GLY A 55 -6.95 -3.56 -0.70
CA GLY A 55 -8.05 -2.70 -1.16
C GLY A 55 -9.02 -3.31 -2.19
N HIS A 56 -8.66 -4.41 -2.81
CA HIS A 56 -9.45 -5.11 -3.84
C HIS A 56 -10.50 -6.07 -3.28
N THR A 57 -10.58 -6.25 -1.97
CA THR A 57 -11.59 -7.12 -1.35
C THR A 57 -12.94 -6.40 -1.21
N ASN A 58 -14.06 -7.16 -1.27
CA ASN A 58 -15.41 -6.63 -1.04
C ASN A 58 -15.73 -6.39 0.45
N SER A 59 -14.76 -6.47 1.32
CA SER A 59 -14.91 -6.25 2.76
C SER A 59 -15.10 -4.77 3.10
N LYS A 60 -15.88 -4.47 4.15
CA LYS A 60 -15.98 -3.13 4.75
C LYS A 60 -14.65 -2.64 5.36
N LEU A 61 -13.71 -3.56 5.58
CA LEU A 61 -12.38 -3.28 6.11
C LEU A 61 -11.32 -3.61 5.05
N VAL A 62 -10.48 -2.64 4.73
CA VAL A 62 -9.24 -2.85 3.98
C VAL A 62 -8.18 -3.32 4.96
N LYS A 63 -7.48 -4.39 4.62
CA LYS A 63 -6.40 -4.96 5.43
C LYS A 63 -5.13 -5.00 4.57
N ASP A 64 -4.18 -4.12 4.88
CA ASP A 64 -2.86 -4.12 4.26
C ASP A 64 -1.88 -4.87 5.16
N VAL A 65 -1.02 -5.71 4.58
CA VAL A 65 -0.12 -6.58 5.35
C VAL A 65 1.32 -6.27 5.02
N LEU A 66 2.06 -5.74 6.00
CA LEU A 66 3.51 -5.57 5.94
C LEU A 66 4.18 -6.84 6.44
N ILE A 67 5.08 -7.38 5.63
CA ILE A 67 5.77 -8.65 5.89
C ILE A 67 7.27 -8.45 5.67
N ASN A 68 8.07 -8.90 6.63
CA ASN A 68 9.51 -9.02 6.51
C ASN A 68 10.00 -10.23 7.33
N LYS A 69 11.31 -10.49 7.35
CA LYS A 69 11.90 -11.64 8.09
C LYS A 69 11.67 -11.59 9.60
N LYS A 70 11.33 -10.41 10.17
CA LYS A 70 11.23 -10.21 11.63
C LYS A 70 9.78 -10.16 12.11
N GLU A 71 8.87 -9.62 11.30
CA GLU A 71 7.49 -9.41 11.73
C GLU A 71 6.49 -9.47 10.57
N VAL A 72 5.26 -9.78 10.93
CA VAL A 72 4.07 -9.58 10.10
C VAL A 72 3.19 -8.55 10.81
N ARG A 73 2.83 -7.46 10.11
CA ARG A 73 1.97 -6.41 10.64
C ARG A 73 0.77 -6.17 9.76
N ILE A 74 -0.42 -6.21 10.35
CA ILE A 74 -1.68 -5.96 9.65
C ILE A 74 -2.16 -4.55 9.99
N PHE A 75 -2.37 -3.71 8.97
CA PHE A 75 -3.03 -2.42 9.06
C PHE A 75 -4.49 -2.57 8.66
N LYS A 76 -5.41 -2.11 9.52
CA LYS A 76 -6.86 -2.22 9.28
C LYS A 76 -7.45 -0.82 9.13
N ASN A 77 -8.17 -0.58 8.04
CA ASN A 77 -8.82 0.68 7.77
C ASN A 77 -10.24 0.45 7.26
N ARG A 78 -11.18 1.37 7.54
CA ARG A 78 -12.51 1.32 6.93
C ARG A 78 -12.41 1.59 5.44
N LYS A 79 -13.06 0.78 4.62
CA LYS A 79 -13.12 1.00 3.17
C LYS A 79 -13.95 2.26 2.89
N VAL A 80 -13.42 3.13 2.06
CA VAL A 80 -14.17 4.28 1.52
C VAL A 80 -14.77 3.85 0.20
N PHE A 81 -16.11 3.86 0.11
CA PHE A 81 -16.81 3.51 -1.12
C PHE A 81 -16.87 4.73 -2.02
N THR A 82 -16.03 4.76 -3.04
CA THR A 82 -15.95 5.85 -4.03
C THR A 82 -15.42 5.34 -5.35
N LYS A 83 -15.77 6.03 -6.44
CA LYS A 83 -15.21 5.80 -7.78
C LYS A 83 -13.83 6.47 -7.94
N ASN A 84 -13.49 7.44 -7.09
CA ASN A 84 -12.28 8.26 -7.19
C ASN A 84 -11.11 7.59 -6.46
N THR A 85 -10.55 6.57 -7.07
CA THR A 85 -9.43 5.78 -6.54
C THR A 85 -8.20 5.83 -7.44
N HIS A 86 -8.25 6.61 -8.53
CA HIS A 86 -7.11 6.72 -9.44
C HIS A 86 -5.91 7.36 -8.73
N GLY A 87 -4.74 6.72 -8.86
CA GLY A 87 -3.50 7.20 -8.24
C GLY A 87 -3.25 6.74 -6.80
N THR A 88 -4.16 5.99 -6.15
CA THR A 88 -3.98 5.53 -4.75
C THR A 88 -2.70 4.75 -4.53
N GLY A 89 -2.33 3.84 -5.46
CA GLY A 89 -1.13 3.02 -5.35
C GLY A 89 0.14 3.85 -5.41
N CYS A 90 0.26 4.72 -6.41
CA CYS A 90 1.41 5.62 -6.57
C CYS A 90 1.55 6.58 -5.39
N THR A 91 0.42 7.13 -4.93
CA THR A 91 0.39 8.03 -3.77
C THR A 91 0.84 7.34 -2.50
N LEU A 92 0.41 6.08 -2.28
CA LEU A 92 0.84 5.31 -1.12
C LEU A 92 2.36 5.10 -1.13
N SER A 93 2.91 4.67 -2.25
CA SER A 93 4.37 4.42 -2.38
C SER A 93 5.16 5.70 -2.15
N SER A 94 4.73 6.83 -2.75
CA SER A 94 5.37 8.14 -2.60
C SER A 94 5.28 8.67 -1.17
N ALA A 95 4.13 8.53 -0.52
CA ALA A 95 3.96 8.95 0.88
C ALA A 95 4.84 8.12 1.82
N ILE A 96 4.92 6.79 1.63
CA ILE A 96 5.82 5.94 2.43
C ILE A 96 7.28 6.36 2.21
N ALA A 97 7.70 6.59 0.97
CA ALA A 97 9.06 7.03 0.66
C ALA A 97 9.39 8.37 1.32
N THR A 98 8.44 9.33 1.30
CA THR A 98 8.58 10.63 1.98
C THR A 98 8.75 10.48 3.49
N PHE A 99 7.93 9.65 4.16
CA PHE A 99 8.09 9.44 5.60
C PHE A 99 9.39 8.72 5.96
N LEU A 100 9.86 7.81 5.10
CA LEU A 100 11.15 7.16 5.25
C LEU A 100 12.30 8.18 5.12
N SER A 101 12.25 9.09 4.13
CA SER A 101 13.28 10.13 3.96
C SER A 101 13.30 11.13 5.13
N CYS A 102 12.17 11.32 5.81
CA CYS A 102 12.07 12.07 7.06
C CYS A 102 12.52 11.27 8.31
N GLY A 103 13.21 10.14 8.14
CA GLY A 103 13.76 9.35 9.25
C GLY A 103 12.74 8.52 10.03
N LYS A 104 11.49 8.38 9.56
CA LYS A 104 10.52 7.54 10.27
C LYS A 104 10.81 6.05 10.03
N PRO A 105 10.67 5.19 11.05
CA PRO A 105 10.78 3.74 10.87
C PRO A 105 9.79 3.20 9.84
N LEU A 106 10.14 2.12 9.12
CA LEU A 106 9.34 1.56 8.02
C LEU A 106 7.88 1.30 8.42
N LYS A 107 7.65 0.65 9.56
CA LYS A 107 6.29 0.39 10.07
C LYS A 107 5.48 1.68 10.25
N LYS A 108 6.10 2.72 10.81
CA LYS A 108 5.46 4.02 11.01
C LYS A 108 5.22 4.72 9.68
N SER A 109 6.15 4.64 8.73
CA SER A 109 6.01 5.19 7.39
C SER A 109 4.85 4.54 6.62
N CYS A 110 4.70 3.21 6.70
CA CYS A 110 3.55 2.51 6.14
C CYS A 110 2.23 2.96 6.79
N GLU A 111 2.17 3.03 8.12
CA GLU A 111 0.98 3.49 8.85
C GLU A 111 0.56 4.90 8.41
N LEU A 112 1.52 5.83 8.36
CA LEU A 112 1.27 7.22 7.97
C LEU A 112 0.87 7.35 6.50
N GLY A 113 1.54 6.62 5.60
CA GLY A 113 1.20 6.58 4.17
C GLY A 113 -0.22 6.05 3.93
N ILE A 114 -0.61 4.96 4.58
CA ILE A 114 -1.96 4.39 4.52
C ILE A 114 -2.98 5.41 5.05
N LYS A 115 -2.70 6.06 6.18
CA LYS A 115 -3.57 7.09 6.75
C LYS A 115 -3.75 8.27 5.80
N TYR A 116 -2.66 8.75 5.19
CA TYR A 116 -2.70 9.83 4.20
C TYR A 116 -3.59 9.48 3.01
N VAL A 117 -3.38 8.32 2.39
CA VAL A 117 -4.19 7.87 1.25
C VAL A 117 -5.66 7.73 1.62
N ASN A 118 -5.98 7.15 2.79
CA ASN A 118 -7.36 7.03 3.25
C ASN A 118 -8.04 8.39 3.44
N GLN A 119 -7.32 9.40 3.92
CA GLN A 119 -7.85 10.76 4.03
C GLN A 119 -8.05 11.39 2.65
N ALA A 120 -7.09 11.22 1.72
CA ALA A 120 -7.17 11.72 0.36
C ALA A 120 -8.36 11.13 -0.44
N ILE A 121 -8.69 9.85 -0.19
CA ILE A 121 -9.87 9.20 -0.77
C ILE A 121 -11.17 9.75 -0.18
N LYS A 122 -11.22 10.03 1.14
CA LYS A 122 -12.42 10.53 1.82
C LYS A 122 -12.84 11.91 1.36
N LEU A 123 -11.87 12.77 1.06
CA LEU A 123 -12.09 14.14 0.60
C LEU A 123 -12.24 14.17 -0.92
N ASN A 124 -13.31 13.56 -1.40
CA ASN A 124 -13.61 13.42 -2.81
C ASN A 124 -13.82 14.77 -3.50
N LEU A 125 -13.18 14.96 -4.66
CA LEU A 125 -13.25 16.20 -5.45
C LEU A 125 -14.38 16.18 -6.50
N ASN A 126 -15.00 15.01 -6.76
CA ASN A 126 -16.09 14.82 -7.74
C ASN A 126 -15.81 15.45 -9.13
N TYR A 127 -14.57 15.38 -9.60
CA TYR A 127 -14.23 15.86 -10.94
C TYR A 127 -14.59 14.83 -12.00
N GLY A 128 -15.43 15.25 -12.96
CA GLY A 128 -15.80 14.44 -14.13
C GLY A 128 -16.78 13.30 -13.80
N ARG A 129 -17.04 12.44 -14.81
CA ARG A 129 -18.01 11.33 -14.73
C ARG A 129 -17.39 9.94 -14.60
N GLY A 130 -16.07 9.81 -14.75
CA GLY A 130 -15.31 8.55 -14.70
C GLY A 130 -14.71 8.24 -13.33
N HIS A 131 -13.67 7.40 -13.34
CA HIS A 131 -12.82 7.14 -12.17
C HIS A 131 -11.93 8.35 -11.90
N GLY A 132 -12.34 9.21 -10.97
CA GLY A 132 -11.62 10.43 -10.64
C GLY A 132 -10.36 10.18 -9.79
N PRO A 133 -9.46 11.19 -9.70
CA PRO A 133 -8.28 11.14 -8.86
C PRO A 133 -8.64 11.27 -7.39
N ILE A 134 -7.74 10.82 -6.52
CA ILE A 134 -7.80 11.16 -5.10
C ILE A 134 -7.40 12.61 -4.86
N ASN A 135 -7.82 13.18 -3.73
CA ASN A 135 -7.51 14.57 -3.40
C ASN A 135 -6.12 14.72 -2.77
N HIS A 136 -5.12 15.12 -3.56
CA HIS A 136 -3.76 15.36 -3.07
C HIS A 136 -3.61 16.64 -2.23
N LEU A 137 -4.55 17.59 -2.30
CA LEU A 137 -4.49 18.87 -1.59
C LEU A 137 -4.77 18.73 -0.09
N ILE A 138 -5.10 17.55 0.39
CA ILE A 138 -5.31 17.28 1.82
C ILE A 138 -4.08 17.63 2.66
N SER A 139 -2.89 17.50 2.12
CA SER A 139 -1.65 17.87 2.82
C SER A 139 -1.57 19.34 3.19
N MET A 140 -2.24 20.23 2.44
CA MET A 140 -2.30 21.66 2.73
C MET A 140 -3.11 21.97 4.00
N ASN A 141 -4.02 21.08 4.39
CA ASN A 141 -4.85 21.20 5.59
C ASN A 141 -4.30 20.42 6.80
N VAL A 142 -3.31 19.57 6.60
CA VAL A 142 -2.63 18.80 7.66
C VAL A 142 -1.51 19.65 8.28
N LYS A 143 -1.88 20.88 8.74
CA LYS A 143 -0.93 21.77 9.42
C LYS A 143 -0.28 21.06 10.61
N LYS A 144 1.06 21.01 10.60
CA LYS A 144 1.98 20.87 11.76
C LYS A 144 1.94 19.60 12.62
N LYS A 145 1.15 18.57 12.36
CA LYS A 145 1.08 17.43 13.29
C LYS A 145 2.06 16.29 12.97
N TYR A 146 2.78 16.35 11.85
CA TYR A 146 3.61 15.24 11.36
C TYR A 146 5.02 15.65 10.87
N LEU A 147 5.36 16.93 10.96
CA LEU A 147 6.73 17.44 10.74
C LEU A 147 7.50 17.53 12.05
#